data_e6c3f5e1ac5c910e7d43f9a73845aca0
#
_entry.id   e6c3f5e1ac5c910e7d43f9a73845aca0
#
_cell.length_a   1.000
_cell.length_b   1.000
_cell.length_c   1.000
_cell.angle_alpha   90.00
_cell.angle_beta   90.00
_cell.angle_gamma   90.00
#
_symmetry.space_group_name_H-M   'P 1'
#
loop_
_entity.id
_entity.type
_entity.pdbx_description
1 polymer ?
#
loop_
_entity_poly.entity_id
_entity_poly.type
_entity_poly.pdbx_seq_one_letter_code
_entity_poly.pdbx_strand_id
1 'polypeptide(L)'
;MNKTLKKRSQKISKKITLFGRKISENSKEHVKENLIGHISHVKNVRLFVLEWVLLILAILLFATVQSVWYSESYAVETYTDGGNFTEGTLGKINSMNPLFATTFSEEALSRLMFARLAEIDYSGHTGAGLAETITSNATGDEWTVRLRQNLKWSDGDDLTTDDVLYTVNTIKSASLKSNFSNKLNGVTVRQAEDGSLVFKLENTNAFFESNLNFPILPAHILKDVKPEQLNEHKMFTKPISSGPFVFKATQTIGNEGEKVVYLNRNQNYYKGKTLLDSFSIHAFLTTDAIKASLKSGSITATGSLPSRYTTELLNEKSLKEQQTTVNYGVFAFLNTTSTSNTALQDKAFRQALRQGLNYGNLLSGLNGEQALKFPITEQQAKTLSFPEAATTNVTEAKSKLDNFKANKPEYFGTDLRIVTVKGDKYMEEIANRLGEQLKSLGVPNQVAAYEASQDFTLNVLRPRNYDILIYEIAMGADPDVVPYYHSAEATENGYNLSNYKNATVSNLILSARNTIDISLRDAKYRKFLEIWLDEVPSIALYQSSLPYFMNKNVRAFSADQHLVSGEDRFNDIINWSVKKTFKNRTP
;
A
#
# COMPACT_ATOMS: atom_id res chain seq x y z
N MET A 1 32.70 20.82 -56.29
CA MET A 1 32.53 19.36 -56.15
C MET A 1 31.08 18.89 -56.29
N ASN A 2 30.10 19.76 -56.69
CA ASN A 2 28.67 19.43 -56.68
C ASN A 2 28.00 19.20 -58.06
N LYS A 3 28.65 19.44 -59.17
CA LYS A 3 28.05 19.22 -60.49
C LYS A 3 28.25 17.79 -61.06
N THR A 4 29.29 17.09 -60.63
CA THR A 4 29.62 15.74 -61.10
C THR A 4 28.77 14.65 -60.40
N LEU A 5 28.44 14.85 -59.15
CA LEU A 5 27.58 13.94 -58.37
C LEU A 5 26.09 14.01 -58.83
N LYS A 6 25.60 15.20 -59.21
CA LYS A 6 24.23 15.38 -59.71
C LYS A 6 24.03 14.74 -61.09
N LYS A 7 25.03 14.76 -61.97
CA LYS A 7 25.00 14.06 -63.27
C LYS A 7 25.09 12.54 -63.16
N ARG A 8 25.82 12.00 -62.14
CA ARG A 8 25.87 10.54 -61.88
C ARG A 8 24.55 10.03 -61.31
N SER A 9 23.93 10.74 -60.39
CA SER A 9 22.61 10.40 -59.79
C SER A 9 21.50 10.38 -60.84
N GLN A 10 21.45 11.38 -61.76
CA GLN A 10 20.46 11.39 -62.86
C GLN A 10 20.67 10.28 -63.88
N LYS A 11 21.92 9.85 -64.13
CA LYS A 11 22.22 8.73 -65.02
C LYS A 11 21.88 7.37 -64.45
N ILE A 12 22.00 7.20 -63.14
CA ILE A 12 21.58 6.00 -62.40
C ILE A 12 20.04 5.93 -62.32
N SER A 13 19.36 7.03 -62.01
CA SER A 13 17.90 7.11 -61.99
C SER A 13 17.29 6.77 -63.36
N LYS A 14 17.83 7.32 -64.48
CA LYS A 14 17.36 6.96 -65.83
C LYS A 14 17.59 5.49 -66.18
N LYS A 15 18.71 4.88 -65.74
CA LYS A 15 18.95 3.44 -65.95
C LYS A 15 18.01 2.56 -65.18
N ILE A 16 17.69 2.91 -63.91
CA ILE A 16 16.71 2.18 -63.08
C ILE A 16 15.31 2.28 -63.64
N THR A 17 14.89 3.47 -64.15
CA THR A 17 13.59 3.66 -64.77
C THR A 17 13.43 2.90 -66.11
N LEU A 18 14.52 2.85 -66.93
CA LEU A 18 14.56 2.06 -68.17
C LEU A 18 14.58 0.54 -67.89
N PHE A 19 15.24 0.10 -66.83
CA PHE A 19 15.28 -1.31 -66.44
C PHE A 19 13.92 -1.74 -65.85
N GLY A 20 13.29 -0.90 -65.04
CA GLY A 20 11.94 -1.12 -64.53
C GLY A 20 10.87 -1.14 -65.65
N ARG A 21 11.00 -0.30 -66.68
CA ARG A 21 10.10 -0.31 -67.85
C ARG A 21 10.27 -1.57 -68.68
N LYS A 22 11.49 -2.03 -68.92
CA LYS A 22 11.80 -3.26 -69.67
C LYS A 22 11.30 -4.53 -68.95
N ILE A 23 11.39 -4.58 -67.61
CA ILE A 23 10.81 -5.66 -66.80
C ILE A 23 9.30 -5.62 -66.86
N SER A 24 8.68 -4.43 -66.81
CA SER A 24 7.21 -4.28 -66.90
C SER A 24 6.66 -4.63 -68.31
N GLU A 25 7.40 -4.34 -69.38
CA GLU A 25 6.96 -4.70 -70.75
C GLU A 25 7.15 -6.19 -71.00
N ASN A 26 8.26 -6.81 -70.62
CA ASN A 26 8.46 -8.26 -70.73
C ASN A 26 7.45 -9.05 -69.85
N SER A 27 7.14 -8.51 -68.65
CA SER A 27 6.12 -9.11 -67.77
C SER A 27 4.73 -9.01 -68.37
N LYS A 28 4.38 -7.91 -69.07
CA LYS A 28 3.12 -7.75 -69.76
C LYS A 28 2.99 -8.65 -70.99
N GLU A 29 4.07 -8.83 -71.77
CA GLU A 29 4.07 -9.78 -72.88
C GLU A 29 3.96 -11.24 -72.36
N HIS A 30 4.72 -11.60 -71.36
CA HIS A 30 4.66 -12.94 -70.76
C HIS A 30 3.29 -13.28 -70.12
N VAL A 31 2.66 -12.27 -69.53
CA VAL A 31 1.27 -12.41 -69.00
C VAL A 31 0.27 -12.47 -70.17
N LYS A 32 0.48 -11.74 -71.26
CA LYS A 32 -0.41 -11.73 -72.40
C LYS A 32 -0.28 -13.02 -73.24
N GLU A 33 0.90 -13.54 -73.45
CA GLU A 33 1.10 -14.77 -74.23
C GLU A 33 0.79 -16.04 -73.42
N ASN A 34 1.17 -16.11 -72.16
CA ASN A 34 1.04 -17.34 -71.36
C ASN A 34 -0.21 -17.39 -70.46
N LEU A 35 -0.85 -16.26 -70.10
CA LEU A 35 -2.08 -16.25 -69.33
C LEU A 35 -3.29 -15.90 -70.17
N ILE A 36 -3.24 -14.86 -71.02
CA ILE A 36 -4.42 -14.38 -71.78
C ILE A 36 -4.67 -15.22 -73.04
N GLY A 37 -3.58 -15.70 -73.72
CA GLY A 37 -3.71 -16.57 -74.87
C GLY A 37 -4.38 -17.93 -74.62
N HIS A 38 -4.37 -18.38 -73.38
CA HIS A 38 -4.96 -19.66 -72.98
C HIS A 38 -6.36 -19.53 -72.35
N ILE A 39 -6.92 -18.31 -72.27
CA ILE A 39 -8.26 -18.06 -71.69
C ILE A 39 -9.35 -18.78 -72.46
N SER A 40 -9.17 -19.00 -73.80
CA SER A 40 -10.13 -19.78 -74.59
C SER A 40 -10.26 -21.25 -74.19
N HIS A 41 -9.17 -21.84 -73.58
CA HIS A 41 -9.19 -23.20 -73.03
C HIS A 41 -9.74 -23.27 -71.60
N VAL A 42 -9.82 -22.13 -70.90
CA VAL A 42 -10.39 -22.04 -69.57
C VAL A 42 -11.89 -22.36 -69.55
N LYS A 43 -12.60 -22.15 -70.69
CA LYS A 43 -14.01 -22.54 -70.80
C LYS A 43 -14.24 -24.04 -70.57
N ASN A 44 -13.30 -24.88 -70.98
CA ASN A 44 -13.41 -26.33 -70.84
C ASN A 44 -12.92 -26.88 -69.50
N VAL A 45 -12.13 -26.10 -68.76
CA VAL A 45 -11.59 -26.47 -67.47
C VAL A 45 -12.07 -25.55 -66.34
N ARG A 46 -13.12 -24.79 -66.60
CA ARG A 46 -13.63 -23.78 -65.67
C ARG A 46 -13.97 -24.33 -64.26
N LEU A 47 -14.50 -25.55 -64.21
CA LEU A 47 -14.78 -26.22 -62.93
C LEU A 47 -13.49 -26.56 -62.18
N PHE A 48 -12.50 -27.10 -62.86
CA PHE A 48 -11.20 -27.40 -62.32
C PHE A 48 -10.45 -26.13 -61.80
N VAL A 49 -10.50 -25.04 -62.60
CA VAL A 49 -9.94 -23.75 -62.18
C VAL A 49 -10.71 -23.19 -60.97
N LEU A 50 -12.02 -23.31 -60.95
CA LEU A 50 -12.84 -22.90 -59.81
C LEU A 50 -12.50 -23.69 -58.53
N GLU A 51 -12.33 -25.02 -58.65
CA GLU A 51 -11.92 -25.88 -57.54
C GLU A 51 -10.54 -25.46 -56.96
N TRP A 52 -9.57 -25.16 -57.82
CA TRP A 52 -8.26 -24.66 -57.39
C TRP A 52 -8.34 -23.27 -56.76
N VAL A 53 -9.13 -22.36 -57.27
CA VAL A 53 -9.37 -21.03 -56.69
C VAL A 53 -10.04 -21.18 -55.32
N LEU A 54 -11.05 -22.05 -55.20
CA LEU A 54 -11.70 -22.32 -53.92
C LEU A 54 -10.74 -22.97 -52.92
N LEU A 55 -9.87 -23.90 -53.37
CA LEU A 55 -8.86 -24.52 -52.55
C LEU A 55 -7.85 -23.48 -52.02
N ILE A 56 -7.35 -22.58 -52.89
CA ILE A 56 -6.44 -21.51 -52.48
C ILE A 56 -7.12 -20.56 -51.49
N LEU A 57 -8.37 -20.18 -51.72
CA LEU A 57 -9.14 -19.35 -50.82
C LEU A 57 -9.35 -20.04 -49.46
N ALA A 58 -9.62 -21.34 -49.47
CA ALA A 58 -9.77 -22.14 -48.24
C ALA A 58 -8.43 -22.21 -47.44
N ILE A 59 -7.31 -22.40 -48.15
CA ILE A 59 -5.97 -22.41 -47.54
C ILE A 59 -5.63 -21.02 -46.94
N LEU A 60 -5.95 -19.95 -47.67
CA LEU A 60 -5.73 -18.57 -47.16
C LEU A 60 -6.64 -18.28 -45.98
N LEU A 61 -7.89 -18.68 -46.02
CA LEU A 61 -8.82 -18.56 -44.90
C LEU A 61 -8.30 -19.35 -43.67
N PHE A 62 -7.87 -20.61 -43.88
CA PHE A 62 -7.32 -21.43 -42.83
C PHE A 62 -6.05 -20.81 -42.26
N ALA A 63 -5.12 -20.33 -43.08
CA ALA A 63 -3.90 -19.67 -42.66
C ALA A 63 -4.19 -18.37 -41.85
N THR A 64 -5.20 -17.59 -42.29
CA THR A 64 -5.61 -16.40 -41.51
C THR A 64 -6.25 -16.78 -40.18
N VAL A 65 -7.17 -17.74 -40.16
CA VAL A 65 -7.77 -18.24 -38.91
C VAL A 65 -6.69 -18.81 -37.98
N GLN A 66 -5.76 -19.60 -38.51
CA GLN A 66 -4.66 -20.17 -37.75
C GLN A 66 -3.71 -19.06 -37.23
N SER A 67 -3.43 -18.04 -38.02
CA SER A 67 -2.60 -16.91 -37.60
C SER A 67 -3.27 -16.08 -36.50
N VAL A 68 -4.58 -15.84 -36.61
CA VAL A 68 -5.36 -15.17 -35.55
C VAL A 68 -5.37 -16.02 -34.29
N TRP A 69 -5.71 -17.30 -34.43
CA TRP A 69 -5.72 -18.24 -33.28
C TRP A 69 -4.35 -18.34 -32.62
N TYR A 70 -3.27 -18.42 -33.41
CA TYR A 70 -1.90 -18.43 -32.90
C TYR A 70 -1.56 -17.13 -32.17
N SER A 71 -1.93 -15.97 -32.75
CA SER A 71 -1.67 -14.68 -32.11
C SER A 71 -2.45 -14.53 -30.80
N GLU A 72 -3.68 -14.99 -30.71
CA GLU A 72 -4.48 -14.96 -29.48
C GLU A 72 -4.02 -15.99 -28.44
N SER A 73 -3.61 -17.20 -28.87
CA SER A 73 -3.21 -18.29 -27.96
C SER A 73 -1.80 -18.11 -27.41
N TYR A 74 -0.89 -17.47 -28.15
CA TYR A 74 0.52 -17.29 -27.76
C TYR A 74 0.90 -15.84 -27.50
N ALA A 75 -0.01 -14.88 -27.64
CA ALA A 75 0.23 -13.51 -27.27
C ALA A 75 0.31 -13.38 -25.75
N VAL A 76 1.48 -13.03 -25.24
CA VAL A 76 1.67 -12.67 -23.84
C VAL A 76 1.63 -11.17 -23.72
N GLU A 77 0.78 -10.70 -22.82
CA GLU A 77 0.78 -9.28 -22.44
C GLU A 77 2.15 -8.92 -21.87
N THR A 78 2.78 -7.92 -22.44
CA THR A 78 3.98 -7.32 -21.91
C THR A 78 3.78 -5.83 -21.75
N TYR A 79 4.54 -5.25 -20.85
CA TYR A 79 4.52 -3.82 -20.59
C TYR A 79 5.82 -3.20 -21.06
N THR A 80 5.73 -2.00 -21.65
CA THR A 80 6.87 -1.31 -22.25
C THR A 80 7.17 -0.02 -21.52
N ASP A 81 8.39 0.46 -21.74
CA ASP A 81 8.92 1.71 -21.23
C ASP A 81 8.13 2.92 -21.78
N GLY A 82 7.96 3.92 -20.95
CA GLY A 82 7.38 5.21 -21.29
C GLY A 82 5.98 5.49 -20.77
N GLY A 83 5.60 6.75 -20.86
CA GLY A 83 4.29 7.26 -20.48
C GLY A 83 4.24 7.89 -19.08
N ASN A 84 3.13 8.57 -18.84
CA ASN A 84 2.84 9.24 -17.56
C ASN A 84 1.77 8.48 -16.78
N PHE A 85 2.01 8.27 -15.51
CA PHE A 85 1.02 7.75 -14.56
C PHE A 85 0.52 8.89 -13.68
N THR A 86 -0.78 9.09 -13.59
CA THR A 86 -1.39 10.10 -12.72
C THR A 86 -2.23 9.41 -11.66
N GLU A 87 -1.82 9.52 -10.41
CA GLU A 87 -2.61 9.02 -9.27
C GLU A 87 -3.40 10.17 -8.64
N GLY A 88 -4.71 9.98 -8.51
CA GLY A 88 -5.58 10.85 -7.73
C GLY A 88 -5.56 10.46 -6.26
N THR A 89 -5.32 11.42 -5.37
CA THR A 89 -5.29 11.21 -3.92
C THR A 89 -6.20 12.19 -3.21
N LEU A 90 -6.77 11.79 -2.07
CA LEU A 90 -7.59 12.67 -1.24
C LEU A 90 -6.71 13.44 -0.25
N GLY A 91 -6.92 14.74 -0.15
CA GLY A 91 -6.25 15.61 0.82
C GLY A 91 -5.27 16.59 0.20
N LYS A 92 -5.04 17.68 0.92
CA LYS A 92 -4.16 18.78 0.48
C LYS A 92 -2.69 18.38 0.53
N ILE A 93 -1.88 19.01 -0.32
CA ILE A 93 -0.43 19.02 -0.22
C ILE A 93 -0.02 20.34 0.43
N ASN A 94 0.32 20.29 1.72
CA ASN A 94 0.79 21.44 2.48
C ASN A 94 2.32 21.56 2.38
N SER A 95 3.02 20.42 2.42
CA SER A 95 4.48 20.33 2.35
C SER A 95 4.91 19.12 1.56
N MET A 96 6.10 19.19 0.94
CA MET A 96 6.79 18.02 0.38
C MET A 96 7.95 17.58 1.28
N ASN A 97 7.98 18.02 2.55
CA ASN A 97 8.94 17.52 3.53
C ASN A 97 8.53 16.11 4.00
N PRO A 98 9.33 15.08 3.71
CA PRO A 98 8.95 13.70 3.97
C PRO A 98 8.88 13.35 5.47
N LEU A 99 9.45 14.16 6.36
CA LEU A 99 9.40 13.93 7.80
C LEU A 99 8.07 14.38 8.45
N PHE A 100 7.24 15.13 7.70
CA PHE A 100 5.97 15.68 8.17
C PHE A 100 4.77 15.31 7.30
N ALA A 101 4.92 14.37 6.41
CA ALA A 101 3.82 13.89 5.57
C ALA A 101 2.67 13.36 6.45
N THR A 102 1.47 13.88 6.27
CA THR A 102 0.28 13.55 7.08
C THR A 102 -0.95 13.23 6.24
N THR A 103 -0.93 13.57 4.95
CA THR A 103 -2.02 13.27 4.02
C THR A 103 -1.60 12.18 3.04
N PHE A 104 -2.54 11.45 2.46
CA PHE A 104 -2.24 10.45 1.41
C PHE A 104 -1.40 11.03 0.27
N SER A 105 -1.66 12.30 -0.09
CA SER A 105 -0.90 13.00 -1.13
C SER A 105 0.55 13.22 -0.73
N GLU A 106 0.80 13.66 0.50
CA GLU A 106 2.15 13.96 1.01
C GLU A 106 2.95 12.68 1.25
N GLU A 107 2.31 11.62 1.75
CA GLU A 107 2.94 10.30 1.95
C GLU A 107 3.31 9.65 0.61
N ALA A 108 2.43 9.72 -0.40
CA ALA A 108 2.73 9.27 -1.75
C ALA A 108 3.93 10.03 -2.35
N LEU A 109 3.97 11.37 -2.22
CA LEU A 109 5.10 12.18 -2.67
C LEU A 109 6.39 11.83 -1.93
N SER A 110 6.31 11.61 -0.61
CA SER A 110 7.44 11.15 0.20
C SER A 110 8.04 9.86 -0.36
N ARG A 111 7.20 8.85 -0.64
CA ARG A 111 7.63 7.54 -1.18
C ARG A 111 8.18 7.64 -2.62
N LEU A 112 7.62 8.50 -3.44
CA LEU A 112 8.06 8.67 -4.83
C LEU A 112 9.36 9.48 -4.95
N MET A 113 9.64 10.40 -4.02
CA MET A 113 10.81 11.28 -4.13
C MET A 113 11.96 10.92 -3.18
N PHE A 114 11.71 10.25 -2.07
CA PHE A 114 12.73 9.97 -1.05
C PHE A 114 12.88 8.49 -0.77
N ALA A 115 14.05 7.94 -1.05
CA ALA A 115 14.39 6.58 -0.68
C ALA A 115 14.56 6.46 0.85
N ARG A 116 14.30 5.27 1.37
CA ARG A 116 14.37 4.96 2.80
C ARG A 116 15.56 4.08 3.13
N LEU A 117 16.03 4.15 4.37
CA LEU A 117 17.16 3.33 4.82
C LEU A 117 16.82 1.83 4.79
N ALA A 118 15.64 1.47 5.34
CA ALA A 118 15.01 0.16 5.20
C ALA A 118 13.67 0.30 4.47
N GLU A 119 13.22 -0.73 3.78
CA GLU A 119 11.93 -0.75 3.06
C GLU A 119 11.15 -2.02 3.39
N ILE A 120 9.84 -1.99 3.17
CA ILE A 120 9.01 -3.19 3.23
C ILE A 120 9.22 -3.99 1.94
N ASP A 121 9.51 -5.27 2.05
CA ASP A 121 9.67 -6.17 0.91
C ASP A 121 8.31 -6.62 0.34
N TYR A 122 8.35 -7.41 -0.74
CA TYR A 122 7.16 -7.95 -1.39
C TYR A 122 6.30 -8.82 -0.46
N SER A 123 6.89 -9.45 0.54
CA SER A 123 6.21 -10.30 1.50
C SER A 123 5.73 -9.57 2.75
N GLY A 124 5.87 -8.25 2.80
CA GLY A 124 5.40 -7.40 3.91
C GLY A 124 6.33 -7.37 5.12
N HIS A 125 7.59 -7.84 4.98
CA HIS A 125 8.62 -7.74 6.00
C HIS A 125 9.52 -6.53 5.74
N THR A 126 10.12 -6.03 6.80
CA THR A 126 11.17 -5.02 6.66
C THR A 126 12.44 -5.66 6.12
N GLY A 127 13.10 -4.98 5.21
CA GLY A 127 14.33 -5.41 4.58
C GLY A 127 15.16 -4.22 4.08
N ALA A 128 16.22 -4.53 3.35
CA ALA A 128 17.17 -3.55 2.86
C ALA A 128 16.56 -2.57 1.84
N GLY A 129 16.72 -1.27 2.11
CA GLY A 129 16.41 -0.17 1.20
C GLY A 129 17.69 0.44 0.60
N LEU A 130 18.04 1.67 1.01
CA LEU A 130 19.37 2.26 0.77
C LEU A 130 20.46 1.48 1.50
N ALA A 131 20.13 0.84 2.63
CA ALA A 131 20.98 -0.16 3.24
C ALA A 131 21.19 -1.34 2.29
N GLU A 132 22.42 -1.85 2.20
CA GLU A 132 22.72 -3.14 1.59
C GLU A 132 22.51 -4.27 2.57
N THR A 133 22.95 -4.06 3.83
CA THR A 133 22.77 -5.01 4.93
C THR A 133 22.35 -4.30 6.22
N ILE A 134 21.50 -4.96 6.97
CA ILE A 134 21.06 -4.57 8.32
C ILE A 134 21.21 -5.82 9.18
N THR A 135 22.04 -5.75 10.23
CA THR A 135 22.32 -6.89 11.12
C THR A 135 22.33 -6.47 12.56
N SER A 136 21.81 -7.31 13.45
CA SER A 136 21.89 -7.10 14.89
C SER A 136 23.02 -7.91 15.53
N ASN A 137 23.51 -7.44 16.67
CA ASN A 137 24.31 -8.29 17.56
C ASN A 137 23.42 -9.36 18.23
N ALA A 138 24.02 -10.30 18.94
CA ALA A 138 23.31 -11.40 19.60
C ALA A 138 22.30 -10.94 20.68
N THR A 139 22.52 -9.77 21.27
CA THR A 139 21.64 -9.19 22.29
C THR A 139 20.52 -8.32 21.71
N GLY A 140 20.61 -7.92 20.44
CA GLY A 140 19.61 -7.08 19.78
C GLY A 140 19.57 -5.63 20.24
N ASP A 141 20.61 -5.16 20.92
CA ASP A 141 20.74 -3.79 21.39
C ASP A 141 21.73 -2.96 20.56
N GLU A 142 22.38 -3.58 19.58
CA GLU A 142 23.25 -2.92 18.61
C GLU A 142 22.97 -3.45 17.21
N TRP A 143 22.73 -2.51 16.28
CA TRP A 143 22.39 -2.81 14.88
C TRP A 143 23.38 -2.13 13.96
N THR A 144 23.98 -2.91 13.07
CA THR A 144 24.94 -2.43 12.07
C THR A 144 24.28 -2.33 10.71
N VAL A 145 24.40 -1.17 10.08
CA VAL A 145 23.84 -0.86 8.78
C VAL A 145 24.95 -0.46 7.83
N ARG A 146 25.05 -1.15 6.71
CA ARG A 146 25.96 -0.81 5.62
C ARG A 146 25.16 -0.29 4.42
N LEU A 147 25.51 0.90 3.93
CA LEU A 147 24.89 1.47 2.73
C LEU A 147 25.36 0.76 1.46
N ARG A 148 24.51 0.76 0.44
CA ARG A 148 24.88 0.36 -0.92
C ARG A 148 25.95 1.29 -1.47
N GLN A 149 26.72 0.79 -2.42
CA GLN A 149 27.73 1.58 -3.10
C GLN A 149 27.10 2.49 -4.17
N ASN A 150 27.77 3.60 -4.50
CA ASN A 150 27.44 4.52 -5.60
C ASN A 150 26.01 5.10 -5.53
N LEU A 151 25.49 5.31 -4.33
CA LEU A 151 24.21 6.00 -4.12
C LEU A 151 24.34 7.48 -4.51
N LYS A 152 23.32 8.02 -5.20
CA LYS A 152 23.32 9.39 -5.69
C LYS A 152 22.01 10.09 -5.37
N TRP A 153 22.10 11.39 -5.09
CA TRP A 153 21.00 12.31 -5.17
C TRP A 153 20.66 12.69 -6.62
N SER A 154 19.49 13.27 -6.83
CA SER A 154 19.04 13.67 -8.17
C SER A 154 19.84 14.82 -8.80
N ASP A 155 20.52 15.61 -8.00
CA ASP A 155 21.46 16.67 -8.45
C ASP A 155 22.86 16.15 -8.79
N GLY A 156 23.14 14.88 -8.51
CA GLY A 156 24.38 14.18 -8.83
C GLY A 156 25.35 14.03 -7.66
N ASP A 157 25.09 14.68 -6.51
CA ASP A 157 25.89 14.52 -5.30
C ASP A 157 25.78 13.10 -4.73
N ASP A 158 26.80 12.65 -4.02
CA ASP A 158 26.82 11.34 -3.38
C ASP A 158 25.87 11.31 -2.18
N LEU A 159 25.03 10.24 -2.08
CA LEU A 159 24.26 9.93 -0.89
C LEU A 159 25.12 9.03 0.00
N THR A 160 25.45 9.52 1.19
CA THR A 160 26.43 8.91 2.09
C THR A 160 25.87 8.67 3.48
N THR A 161 26.70 8.12 4.36
CA THR A 161 26.39 7.95 5.79
C THR A 161 26.16 9.28 6.51
N ASP A 162 26.72 10.39 6.01
CA ASP A 162 26.49 11.72 6.59
C ASP A 162 25.04 12.16 6.43
N ASP A 163 24.39 11.82 5.31
CA ASP A 163 22.95 12.07 5.10
C ASP A 163 22.09 11.30 6.09
N VAL A 164 22.46 10.05 6.37
CA VAL A 164 21.76 9.23 7.36
C VAL A 164 21.96 9.78 8.79
N LEU A 165 23.19 10.12 9.17
CA LEU A 165 23.50 10.73 10.47
C LEU A 165 22.75 12.05 10.66
N TYR A 166 22.77 12.92 9.64
CA TYR A 166 22.01 14.17 9.63
C TYR A 166 20.52 13.90 9.84
N THR A 167 19.94 12.97 9.08
CA THR A 167 18.52 12.64 9.15
C THR A 167 18.11 12.10 10.51
N VAL A 168 18.88 11.17 11.07
CA VAL A 168 18.62 10.61 12.42
C VAL A 168 18.68 11.70 13.48
N ASN A 169 19.68 12.56 13.46
CA ASN A 169 19.82 13.67 14.42
C ASN A 169 18.65 14.66 14.28
N THR A 170 18.22 14.91 13.03
CA THR A 170 17.07 15.75 12.72
C THR A 170 15.78 15.16 13.29
N ILE A 171 15.49 13.87 13.02
CA ILE A 171 14.31 13.16 13.55
C ILE A 171 14.27 13.20 15.09
N LYS A 172 15.42 13.07 15.75
CA LYS A 172 15.54 13.08 17.22
C LYS A 172 15.43 14.46 17.84
N SER A 173 15.48 15.53 17.06
CA SER A 173 15.34 16.89 17.60
C SER A 173 13.96 17.10 18.22
N ALA A 174 13.92 17.40 19.52
CA ALA A 174 12.69 17.60 20.28
C ALA A 174 11.84 18.77 19.75
N SER A 175 12.48 19.77 19.13
CA SER A 175 11.79 20.92 18.54
C SER A 175 11.05 20.60 17.25
N LEU A 176 11.43 19.52 16.57
CA LEU A 176 10.89 19.20 15.24
C LEU A 176 9.58 18.40 15.30
N LYS A 177 9.39 17.53 16.26
CA LYS A 177 8.22 16.63 16.39
C LYS A 177 7.90 15.85 15.10
N SER A 178 8.94 15.25 14.49
CA SER A 178 8.79 14.42 13.30
C SER A 178 7.89 13.20 13.55
N ASN A 179 7.17 12.75 12.52
CA ASN A 179 6.36 11.52 12.55
C ASN A 179 7.19 10.26 12.89
N PHE A 180 8.52 10.34 12.76
CA PHE A 180 9.46 9.24 13.03
C PHE A 180 10.15 9.36 14.40
N SER A 181 9.89 10.40 15.20
CA SER A 181 10.60 10.65 16.46
C SER A 181 10.51 9.48 17.45
N ASN A 182 9.33 8.86 17.57
CA ASN A 182 9.12 7.72 18.47
C ASN A 182 9.92 6.48 18.06
N LYS A 183 10.22 6.29 16.77
CA LYS A 183 10.99 5.15 16.25
C LYS A 183 12.46 5.17 16.68
N LEU A 184 13.01 6.36 16.94
CA LEU A 184 14.42 6.59 17.26
C LEU A 184 14.63 7.08 18.70
N ASN A 185 13.60 7.01 19.54
CA ASN A 185 13.73 7.34 20.96
C ASN A 185 14.68 6.36 21.66
N GLY A 186 15.61 6.86 22.48
CA GLY A 186 16.62 6.03 23.15
C GLY A 186 17.66 5.39 22.21
N VAL A 187 17.76 5.83 20.96
CA VAL A 187 18.73 5.32 19.98
C VAL A 187 19.87 6.31 19.81
N THR A 188 21.11 5.84 19.83
CA THR A 188 22.29 6.60 19.40
C THR A 188 22.83 6.01 18.10
N VAL A 189 23.40 6.85 17.23
CA VAL A 189 23.99 6.42 15.98
C VAL A 189 25.40 6.97 15.85
N ARG A 190 26.33 6.17 15.35
CA ARG A 190 27.70 6.57 15.02
C ARG A 190 28.17 5.88 13.73
N GLN A 191 29.13 6.47 13.06
CA GLN A 191 29.85 5.79 12.02
C GLN A 191 31.01 4.98 12.60
N ALA A 192 31.20 3.77 12.13
CA ALA A 192 32.34 2.91 12.46
C ALA A 192 33.53 3.17 11.52
N GLU A 193 34.71 2.65 11.86
CA GLU A 193 35.93 2.81 11.05
C GLU A 193 35.83 2.21 9.64
N ASP A 194 35.00 1.16 9.49
CA ASP A 194 34.75 0.50 8.20
C ASP A 194 33.69 1.22 7.33
N GLY A 195 33.22 2.40 7.79
CA GLY A 195 32.21 3.20 7.11
C GLY A 195 30.77 2.76 7.34
N SER A 196 30.52 1.69 8.11
CA SER A 196 29.17 1.29 8.48
C SER A 196 28.58 2.21 9.56
N LEU A 197 27.25 2.22 9.67
CA LEU A 197 26.53 2.91 10.74
C LEU A 197 26.17 1.93 11.84
N VAL A 198 26.43 2.30 13.08
CA VAL A 198 26.10 1.52 14.27
C VAL A 198 25.03 2.25 15.06
N PHE A 199 23.85 1.63 15.15
CA PHE A 199 22.74 2.09 15.98
C PHE A 199 22.76 1.33 17.30
N LYS A 200 22.96 2.05 18.39
CA LYS A 200 22.92 1.51 19.74
C LYS A 200 21.61 1.90 20.40
N LEU A 201 20.89 0.91 20.91
CA LEU A 201 19.61 1.07 21.57
C LEU A 201 19.81 1.09 23.08
N GLU A 202 19.05 1.92 23.78
CA GLU A 202 18.99 1.90 25.25
C GLU A 202 18.35 0.60 25.76
N ASN A 203 17.35 0.08 25.03
CA ASN A 203 16.69 -1.18 25.33
C ASN A 203 16.69 -2.07 24.10
N THR A 204 16.90 -3.37 24.28
CA THR A 204 16.81 -4.37 23.22
C THR A 204 15.48 -4.27 22.46
N ASN A 205 15.53 -4.36 21.14
CA ASN A 205 14.36 -4.44 20.29
C ASN A 205 14.63 -5.34 19.08
N ALA A 206 14.01 -6.51 19.03
CA ALA A 206 14.16 -7.46 17.93
C ALA A 206 13.53 -6.97 16.60
N PHE A 207 12.72 -5.92 16.66
CA PHE A 207 12.03 -5.32 15.52
C PHE A 207 12.62 -3.96 15.12
N PHE A 208 13.83 -3.63 15.60
CA PHE A 208 14.42 -2.32 15.33
C PHE A 208 14.64 -2.06 13.84
N GLU A 209 14.82 -3.10 13.03
CA GLU A 209 14.92 -2.96 11.57
C GLU A 209 13.73 -2.18 10.97
N SER A 210 12.52 -2.41 11.46
CA SER A 210 11.32 -1.67 11.02
C SER A 210 11.34 -0.19 11.43
N ASN A 211 12.10 0.17 12.46
CA ASN A 211 12.27 1.56 12.84
C ASN A 211 13.16 2.33 11.85
N LEU A 212 13.99 1.62 11.06
CA LEU A 212 14.85 2.20 10.03
C LEU A 212 14.10 2.53 8.73
N ASN A 213 12.81 2.22 8.63
CA ASN A 213 11.97 2.61 7.50
C ASN A 213 11.57 4.10 7.61
N PHE A 214 12.53 4.99 7.38
CA PHE A 214 12.35 6.44 7.30
C PHE A 214 13.06 7.03 6.08
N PRO A 215 12.55 8.13 5.50
CA PRO A 215 13.16 8.79 4.34
C PRO A 215 14.46 9.50 4.74
N ILE A 216 15.45 9.49 3.84
CA ILE A 216 16.73 10.16 4.05
C ILE A 216 16.70 11.57 3.48
N LEU A 217 17.27 12.55 4.20
CA LEU A 217 17.36 13.94 3.81
C LEU A 217 18.78 14.29 3.31
N PRO A 218 18.93 15.23 2.33
CA PRO A 218 20.22 15.64 1.78
C PRO A 218 20.99 16.56 2.76
N ALA A 219 21.98 16.02 3.45
CA ALA A 219 22.81 16.76 4.40
C ALA A 219 23.59 17.90 3.71
N HIS A 220 24.06 17.70 2.48
CA HIS A 220 24.80 18.73 1.72
C HIS A 220 24.01 20.02 1.52
N ILE A 221 22.66 19.97 1.54
CA ILE A 221 21.77 21.13 1.44
C ILE A 221 21.31 21.64 2.81
N LEU A 222 21.07 20.73 3.76
CA LEU A 222 20.28 21.05 4.95
C LEU A 222 21.09 21.10 6.26
N LYS A 223 22.38 20.73 6.26
CA LYS A 223 23.20 20.64 7.49
C LYS A 223 23.29 21.95 8.29
N ASP A 224 23.19 23.09 7.63
CA ASP A 224 23.27 24.40 8.25
C ASP A 224 21.89 25.00 8.60
N VAL A 225 20.80 24.25 8.33
CA VAL A 225 19.42 24.65 8.61
C VAL A 225 19.04 24.23 10.02
N LYS A 226 18.55 25.18 10.82
CA LYS A 226 18.07 24.87 12.16
C LYS A 226 16.82 23.99 12.10
N PRO A 227 16.64 23.02 13.00
CA PRO A 227 15.48 22.13 12.99
C PRO A 227 14.13 22.87 12.93
N GLU A 228 13.98 23.99 13.64
CA GLU A 228 12.75 24.78 13.69
C GLU A 228 12.39 25.40 12.33
N GLN A 229 13.39 25.63 11.47
CA GLN A 229 13.23 26.24 10.15
C GLN A 229 13.09 25.20 9.03
N LEU A 230 13.27 23.91 9.35
CA LEU A 230 13.36 22.85 8.36
C LEU A 230 12.04 22.69 7.59
N ASN A 231 10.90 22.77 8.27
CA ASN A 231 9.60 22.55 7.64
C ASN A 231 9.26 23.59 6.55
N GLU A 232 9.75 24.81 6.71
CA GLU A 232 9.51 25.92 5.77
C GLU A 232 10.68 26.13 4.78
N HIS A 233 11.71 25.27 4.85
CA HIS A 233 12.88 25.46 4.01
C HIS A 233 12.54 25.28 2.52
N LYS A 234 13.07 26.22 1.69
CA LYS A 234 12.80 26.31 0.24
C LYS A 234 13.08 25.02 -0.54
N MET A 235 13.98 24.17 -0.04
CA MET A 235 14.27 22.87 -0.63
C MET A 235 13.00 22.04 -0.78
N PHE A 236 12.06 22.10 0.15
CA PHE A 236 10.80 21.34 0.09
C PHE A 236 9.74 21.94 -0.84
N THR A 237 10.02 23.07 -1.49
CA THR A 237 9.21 23.55 -2.63
C THR A 237 9.67 22.98 -3.97
N LYS A 238 10.95 22.57 -4.07
CA LYS A 238 11.56 21.90 -5.22
C LYS A 238 12.55 20.86 -4.70
N PRO A 239 12.06 19.71 -4.22
CA PRO A 239 12.90 18.74 -3.53
C PRO A 239 13.98 18.13 -4.43
N ILE A 240 15.20 18.01 -3.88
CA ILE A 240 16.22 17.11 -4.37
C ILE A 240 15.83 15.72 -3.87
N SER A 241 15.90 14.73 -4.76
CA SER A 241 15.28 13.43 -4.56
C SER A 241 16.32 12.31 -4.55
N SER A 242 16.06 11.25 -3.79
CA SER A 242 16.79 9.98 -3.84
C SER A 242 15.90 8.82 -4.29
N GLY A 243 14.60 9.05 -4.39
CA GLY A 243 13.59 8.07 -4.79
C GLY A 243 13.49 7.84 -6.30
N PRO A 244 12.47 7.05 -6.75
CA PRO A 244 12.30 6.68 -8.16
C PRO A 244 11.97 7.85 -9.10
N PHE A 245 11.47 8.97 -8.54
CA PHE A 245 11.12 10.16 -9.31
C PHE A 245 11.72 11.44 -8.70
N VAL A 246 11.89 12.44 -9.57
CA VAL A 246 12.40 13.78 -9.21
C VAL A 246 11.34 14.83 -9.47
N PHE A 247 11.30 15.87 -8.64
CA PHE A 247 10.39 16.99 -8.79
C PHE A 247 10.57 17.68 -10.14
N LYS A 248 9.46 17.96 -10.82
CA LYS A 248 9.42 18.75 -12.06
C LYS A 248 8.72 20.09 -11.86
N ALA A 249 7.47 20.06 -11.40
CA ALA A 249 6.64 21.24 -11.25
C ALA A 249 5.45 20.99 -10.32
N THR A 250 4.88 22.05 -9.78
CA THR A 250 3.58 22.05 -9.11
C THR A 250 2.62 22.97 -9.84
N GLN A 251 1.38 22.55 -10.01
CA GLN A 251 0.28 23.33 -10.55
C GLN A 251 -0.84 23.40 -9.51
N THR A 252 -1.31 24.58 -9.20
CA THR A 252 -2.52 24.79 -8.40
C THR A 252 -3.71 24.89 -9.32
N ILE A 253 -4.80 24.18 -9.00
CA ILE A 253 -6.03 24.14 -9.77
C ILE A 253 -7.12 24.82 -8.95
N GLY A 254 -7.83 25.79 -9.58
CA GLY A 254 -8.87 26.55 -8.92
C GLY A 254 -8.39 27.40 -7.73
N ASN A 255 -9.33 27.88 -6.92
CA ASN A 255 -9.07 28.77 -5.80
C ASN A 255 -9.02 28.06 -4.44
N GLU A 256 -9.37 26.75 -4.39
CA GLU A 256 -9.54 26.02 -3.14
C GLU A 256 -8.28 25.27 -2.68
N GLY A 257 -7.19 25.32 -3.48
CA GLY A 257 -5.91 24.73 -3.11
C GLY A 257 -5.71 23.29 -3.57
N GLU A 258 -6.49 22.80 -4.53
CA GLU A 258 -6.23 21.58 -5.27
C GLU A 258 -4.91 21.71 -6.03
N LYS A 259 -4.05 20.68 -5.95
CA LYS A 259 -2.70 20.72 -6.51
C LYS A 259 -2.37 19.47 -7.31
N VAL A 260 -1.61 19.67 -8.38
CA VAL A 260 -0.93 18.59 -9.10
C VAL A 260 0.57 18.77 -8.96
N VAL A 261 1.26 17.73 -8.48
CA VAL A 261 2.72 17.66 -8.46
C VAL A 261 3.18 16.72 -9.57
N TYR A 262 3.97 17.25 -10.49
CA TYR A 262 4.54 16.53 -11.61
C TYR A 262 5.96 16.10 -11.27
N LEU A 263 6.26 14.83 -11.54
CA LEU A 263 7.54 14.21 -11.29
C LEU A 263 8.08 13.57 -12.59
N ASN A 264 9.39 13.67 -12.83
CA ASN A 264 10.07 12.94 -13.88
C ASN A 264 10.80 11.73 -13.31
N ARG A 265 11.08 10.72 -14.13
CA ARG A 265 11.92 9.58 -13.78
C ARG A 265 13.27 10.04 -13.23
N ASN A 266 13.73 9.46 -12.12
CA ASN A 266 15.07 9.65 -11.59
C ASN A 266 16.04 8.68 -12.27
N GLN A 267 17.06 9.23 -12.94
CA GLN A 267 18.10 8.41 -13.59
C GLN A 267 19.11 7.82 -12.59
N ASN A 268 19.19 8.42 -11.40
CA ASN A 268 20.10 8.03 -10.33
C ASN A 268 19.46 7.10 -9.29
N TYR A 269 18.25 6.59 -9.55
CA TYR A 269 17.56 5.74 -8.58
C TYR A 269 18.28 4.41 -8.38
N TYR A 270 18.56 4.05 -7.14
CA TYR A 270 19.41 2.90 -6.79
C TYR A 270 18.86 1.53 -7.22
N LYS A 271 17.53 1.39 -7.36
CA LYS A 271 16.90 0.16 -7.90
C LYS A 271 16.90 0.10 -9.42
N GLY A 272 17.43 1.11 -10.10
CA GLY A 272 17.48 1.20 -11.55
C GLY A 272 16.31 1.99 -12.15
N LYS A 273 16.17 1.87 -13.46
CA LYS A 273 15.26 2.67 -14.27
C LYS A 273 13.81 2.19 -14.10
N THR A 274 12.87 3.11 -13.78
CA THR A 274 11.44 2.83 -13.83
C THR A 274 10.95 2.69 -15.28
N LEU A 275 9.89 1.91 -15.52
CA LEU A 275 9.26 1.86 -16.85
C LEU A 275 8.53 3.17 -17.19
N LEU A 276 7.98 3.87 -16.20
CA LEU A 276 7.31 5.15 -16.40
C LEU A 276 8.31 6.28 -16.68
N ASP A 277 8.01 7.18 -17.62
CA ASP A 277 8.80 8.40 -17.86
C ASP A 277 8.54 9.46 -16.79
N SER A 278 7.29 9.50 -16.29
CA SER A 278 6.83 10.51 -15.34
C SER A 278 5.69 9.97 -14.48
N PHE A 279 5.54 10.57 -13.31
CA PHE A 279 4.46 10.33 -12.38
C PHE A 279 3.84 11.66 -11.96
N SER A 280 2.54 11.68 -11.72
CA SER A 280 1.87 12.88 -11.18
C SER A 280 0.97 12.49 -10.02
N ILE A 281 1.04 13.25 -8.92
CA ILE A 281 0.07 13.18 -7.83
C ILE A 281 -0.91 14.34 -8.00
N HIS A 282 -2.19 14.02 -8.16
CA HIS A 282 -3.28 14.99 -8.19
C HIS A 282 -4.03 14.93 -6.86
N ALA A 283 -3.81 15.92 -6.02
CA ALA A 283 -4.41 16.05 -4.69
C ALA A 283 -5.79 16.70 -4.80
N PHE A 284 -6.83 15.91 -4.68
CA PHE A 284 -8.22 16.35 -4.71
C PHE A 284 -8.74 16.68 -3.31
N LEU A 285 -9.73 17.56 -3.24
CA LEU A 285 -10.37 17.94 -1.99
C LEU A 285 -11.62 17.12 -1.67
N THR A 286 -12.17 16.43 -2.66
CA THR A 286 -13.40 15.62 -2.51
C THR A 286 -13.28 14.26 -3.21
N THR A 287 -13.97 13.27 -2.67
CA THR A 287 -14.08 11.93 -3.27
C THR A 287 -14.82 11.94 -4.59
N ASP A 288 -15.79 12.83 -4.77
CA ASP A 288 -16.55 12.94 -6.02
C ASP A 288 -15.70 13.47 -7.17
N ALA A 289 -14.79 14.42 -6.90
CA ALA A 289 -13.83 14.90 -7.90
C ALA A 289 -12.87 13.79 -8.34
N ILE A 290 -12.40 12.95 -7.41
CA ILE A 290 -11.57 11.77 -7.74
C ILE A 290 -12.36 10.81 -8.65
N LYS A 291 -13.60 10.44 -8.27
CA LYS A 291 -14.44 9.53 -9.05
C LYS A 291 -14.69 10.07 -10.47
N ALA A 292 -15.04 11.35 -10.59
CA ALA A 292 -15.26 12.00 -11.89
C ALA A 292 -13.99 11.99 -12.75
N SER A 293 -12.83 12.30 -12.16
CA SER A 293 -11.54 12.32 -12.85
C SER A 293 -11.09 10.92 -13.29
N LEU A 294 -11.36 9.89 -12.47
CA LEU A 294 -11.06 8.51 -12.82
C LEU A 294 -11.96 8.01 -13.96
N LYS A 295 -13.27 8.29 -13.93
CA LYS A 295 -14.22 7.94 -14.99
C LYS A 295 -13.92 8.64 -16.32
N SER A 296 -13.49 9.90 -16.30
CA SER A 296 -13.09 10.65 -17.50
C SER A 296 -11.72 10.24 -18.04
N GLY A 297 -10.91 9.48 -17.27
CA GLY A 297 -9.54 9.13 -17.63
C GLY A 297 -8.54 10.27 -17.42
N SER A 298 -8.92 11.35 -16.74
CA SER A 298 -8.02 12.45 -16.38
C SER A 298 -6.96 12.03 -15.37
N ILE A 299 -7.27 11.03 -14.54
CA ILE A 299 -6.30 10.30 -13.71
C ILE A 299 -6.27 8.82 -14.11
N THR A 300 -5.13 8.19 -13.90
CA THR A 300 -4.85 6.80 -14.25
C THR A 300 -5.38 5.83 -13.19
N ALA A 301 -5.26 6.22 -11.92
CA ALA A 301 -5.59 5.37 -10.78
C ALA A 301 -5.86 6.19 -9.52
N THR A 302 -6.43 5.53 -8.51
CA THR A 302 -6.57 6.03 -7.13
C THR A 302 -6.61 4.89 -6.13
N GLY A 303 -5.98 5.08 -4.96
CA GLY A 303 -6.03 4.17 -3.80
C GLY A 303 -6.48 4.87 -2.51
N SER A 304 -6.97 6.10 -2.60
CA SER A 304 -7.35 6.89 -1.42
C SER A 304 -8.87 7.04 -1.23
N LEU A 305 -9.68 6.26 -1.97
CA LEU A 305 -11.12 6.27 -1.80
C LEU A 305 -11.53 5.33 -0.66
N PRO A 306 -12.26 5.81 0.35
CA PRO A 306 -12.89 4.93 1.34
C PRO A 306 -13.81 3.91 0.67
N SER A 307 -13.87 2.69 1.20
CA SER A 307 -14.61 1.54 0.62
C SER A 307 -16.07 1.86 0.32
N ARG A 308 -16.72 2.71 1.09
CA ARG A 308 -18.12 3.14 0.85
C ARG A 308 -18.35 3.85 -0.49
N TYR A 309 -17.30 4.45 -1.08
CA TYR A 309 -17.40 5.17 -2.36
C TYR A 309 -17.03 4.33 -3.58
N THR A 310 -16.64 3.09 -3.38
CA THR A 310 -16.09 2.23 -4.43
C THR A 310 -17.15 1.48 -5.22
N THR A 311 -18.32 1.20 -4.65
CA THR A 311 -19.41 0.42 -5.29
C THR A 311 -19.81 0.96 -6.67
N GLU A 312 -19.78 2.28 -6.84
CA GLU A 312 -20.13 2.95 -8.10
C GLU A 312 -19.08 2.71 -9.20
N LEU A 313 -17.80 2.60 -8.79
CA LEU A 313 -16.67 2.38 -9.71
C LEU A 313 -16.56 0.93 -10.18
N LEU A 314 -17.07 -0.03 -9.41
CA LEU A 314 -17.06 -1.46 -9.76
C LEU A 314 -17.82 -1.76 -11.06
N ASN A 315 -18.81 -0.92 -11.41
CA ASN A 315 -19.62 -1.06 -12.61
C ASN A 315 -18.98 -0.41 -13.86
N GLU A 316 -17.87 0.31 -13.71
CA GLU A 316 -17.23 1.01 -14.81
C GLU A 316 -16.38 0.05 -15.66
N LYS A 317 -16.82 -0.19 -16.91
CA LYS A 317 -16.16 -1.14 -17.82
C LYS A 317 -14.70 -0.78 -18.18
N SER A 318 -14.33 0.49 -18.08
CA SER A 318 -12.97 0.99 -18.35
C SER A 318 -11.99 0.78 -17.20
N LEU A 319 -12.49 0.50 -16.01
CA LEU A 319 -11.73 0.35 -14.79
C LEU A 319 -11.57 -1.11 -14.38
N LYS A 320 -10.53 -1.36 -13.63
CA LYS A 320 -10.35 -2.57 -12.81
C LYS A 320 -10.04 -2.17 -11.39
N GLU A 321 -10.55 -2.94 -10.45
CA GLU A 321 -10.19 -2.88 -9.06
C GLU A 321 -9.10 -3.91 -8.76
N GLN A 322 -8.15 -3.54 -7.94
CA GLN A 322 -7.23 -4.43 -7.27
C GLN A 322 -7.36 -4.20 -5.77
N GLN A 323 -7.69 -5.24 -5.06
CA GLN A 323 -7.79 -5.22 -3.60
C GLN A 323 -6.64 -5.98 -2.98
N THR A 324 -6.02 -5.39 -1.97
CA THR A 324 -4.93 -6.00 -1.22
C THR A 324 -5.09 -5.64 0.26
N THR A 325 -4.89 -6.60 1.16
CA THR A 325 -4.91 -6.32 2.59
C THR A 325 -3.74 -5.43 2.99
N VAL A 326 -3.98 -4.55 3.94
CA VAL A 326 -2.95 -3.75 4.64
C VAL A 326 -2.89 -4.19 6.10
N ASN A 327 -1.77 -3.98 6.77
CA ASN A 327 -1.64 -4.34 8.19
C ASN A 327 -2.29 -3.30 9.12
N TYR A 328 -3.54 -2.98 8.83
CA TYR A 328 -4.43 -2.22 9.69
C TYR A 328 -5.53 -3.14 10.19
N GLY A 329 -5.78 -3.12 11.50
CA GLY A 329 -6.80 -3.96 12.12
C GLY A 329 -7.86 -3.12 12.81
N VAL A 330 -9.12 -3.46 12.59
CA VAL A 330 -10.26 -2.87 13.30
C VAL A 330 -10.63 -3.77 14.48
N PHE A 331 -10.74 -3.15 15.64
CA PHE A 331 -11.02 -3.81 16.90
C PHE A 331 -12.18 -3.12 17.63
N ALA A 332 -12.91 -3.88 18.44
CA ALA A 332 -13.72 -3.34 19.51
C ALA A 332 -12.90 -3.37 20.81
N PHE A 333 -12.35 -2.22 21.22
CA PHE A 333 -11.60 -2.06 22.46
C PHE A 333 -12.58 -1.91 23.63
N LEU A 334 -12.46 -2.78 24.63
CA LEU A 334 -13.30 -2.76 25.82
C LEU A 334 -12.59 -1.97 26.93
N ASN A 335 -13.13 -0.83 27.35
CA ASN A 335 -12.54 -0.03 28.41
C ASN A 335 -12.63 -0.74 29.75
N THR A 336 -11.55 -1.43 30.13
CA THR A 336 -11.50 -2.25 31.36
C THR A 336 -11.45 -1.43 32.66
N THR A 337 -11.43 -0.10 32.57
CA THR A 337 -11.42 0.83 33.71
C THR A 337 -12.59 1.81 33.64
N SER A 338 -13.60 1.55 32.79
CA SER A 338 -14.77 2.42 32.69
C SER A 338 -15.43 2.63 34.07
N THR A 339 -15.73 3.88 34.38
CA THR A 339 -16.46 4.28 35.60
C THR A 339 -17.90 4.62 35.32
N SER A 340 -18.28 4.85 34.06
CA SER A 340 -19.68 5.07 33.64
C SER A 340 -20.50 3.79 33.71
N ASN A 341 -19.87 2.67 33.37
CA ASN A 341 -20.45 1.33 33.54
C ASN A 341 -19.33 0.36 33.95
N THR A 342 -19.42 -0.17 35.18
CA THR A 342 -18.40 -1.04 35.77
C THR A 342 -18.42 -2.48 35.26
N ALA A 343 -19.40 -2.87 34.45
CA ALA A 343 -19.54 -4.22 33.91
C ALA A 343 -18.31 -4.68 33.14
N LEU A 344 -17.67 -3.77 32.35
CA LEU A 344 -16.47 -4.09 31.58
C LEU A 344 -15.20 -4.26 32.44
N GLN A 345 -15.23 -3.91 33.72
CA GLN A 345 -14.15 -4.25 34.65
C GLN A 345 -14.17 -5.76 35.00
N ASP A 346 -15.33 -6.39 34.92
CA ASP A 346 -15.51 -7.83 35.20
C ASP A 346 -15.10 -8.67 33.95
N LYS A 347 -14.06 -9.49 34.11
CA LYS A 347 -13.59 -10.38 33.04
C LYS A 347 -14.66 -11.33 32.53
N ALA A 348 -15.43 -11.94 33.45
CA ALA A 348 -16.44 -12.91 33.04
C ALA A 348 -17.59 -12.24 32.27
N PHE A 349 -17.88 -10.96 32.54
CA PHE A 349 -18.82 -10.19 31.73
C PHE A 349 -18.29 -9.94 30.33
N ARG A 350 -17.02 -9.52 30.18
CA ARG A 350 -16.39 -9.34 28.86
C ARG A 350 -16.35 -10.65 28.05
N GLN A 351 -16.05 -11.78 28.72
CA GLN A 351 -16.10 -13.12 28.11
C GLN A 351 -17.50 -13.46 27.62
N ALA A 352 -18.52 -13.18 28.40
CA ALA A 352 -19.93 -13.41 28.02
C ALA A 352 -20.34 -12.55 26.83
N LEU A 353 -19.93 -11.26 26.78
CA LEU A 353 -20.17 -10.41 25.61
C LEU A 353 -19.56 -11.02 24.36
N ARG A 354 -18.26 -11.34 24.38
CA ARG A 354 -17.58 -11.91 23.20
C ARG A 354 -18.20 -13.25 22.77
N GLN A 355 -18.51 -14.14 23.73
CA GLN A 355 -19.11 -15.44 23.44
C GLN A 355 -20.49 -15.33 22.78
N GLY A 356 -21.23 -14.24 23.05
CA GLY A 356 -22.56 -13.98 22.51
C GLY A 356 -22.57 -13.36 21.11
N LEU A 357 -21.43 -13.00 20.53
CA LEU A 357 -21.39 -12.35 19.23
C LEU A 357 -21.52 -13.36 18.09
N ASN A 358 -22.38 -13.06 17.13
CA ASN A 358 -22.43 -13.72 15.84
C ASN A 358 -21.53 -12.99 14.85
N TYR A 359 -20.28 -13.44 14.71
CA TYR A 359 -19.28 -12.82 13.82
C TYR A 359 -19.70 -12.84 12.35
N GLY A 360 -20.37 -13.89 11.87
CA GLY A 360 -20.86 -13.96 10.50
C GLY A 360 -21.86 -12.85 10.17
N ASN A 361 -22.76 -12.55 11.09
CA ASN A 361 -23.69 -11.43 10.95
C ASN A 361 -22.98 -10.08 11.16
N LEU A 362 -22.11 -9.98 12.18
CA LEU A 362 -21.39 -8.77 12.52
C LEU A 362 -20.53 -8.27 11.36
N LEU A 363 -19.83 -9.18 10.69
CA LEU A 363 -18.91 -8.88 9.60
C LEU A 363 -19.54 -9.08 8.20
N SER A 364 -20.87 -9.24 8.10
CA SER A 364 -21.51 -9.41 6.80
C SER A 364 -21.38 -8.15 5.94
N GLY A 365 -21.21 -8.33 4.63
CA GLY A 365 -21.13 -7.23 3.67
C GLY A 365 -19.76 -6.54 3.58
N LEU A 366 -18.74 -7.04 4.29
CA LEU A 366 -17.36 -6.65 4.03
C LEU A 366 -16.97 -7.09 2.61
N ASN A 367 -16.27 -6.21 1.88
CA ASN A 367 -15.81 -6.46 0.52
C ASN A 367 -14.30 -6.24 0.46
N GLY A 368 -13.54 -7.34 0.44
CA GLY A 368 -12.08 -7.34 0.40
C GLY A 368 -11.39 -7.32 1.75
N GLU A 369 -12.06 -6.90 2.80
CA GLU A 369 -11.59 -6.98 4.17
C GLU A 369 -11.60 -8.44 4.65
N GLN A 370 -10.64 -8.82 5.49
CA GLN A 370 -10.53 -10.18 6.03
C GLN A 370 -10.87 -10.19 7.52
N ALA A 371 -11.66 -11.20 7.94
CA ALA A 371 -11.96 -11.38 9.36
C ALA A 371 -10.66 -11.59 10.16
N LEU A 372 -10.49 -10.80 11.22
CA LEU A 372 -9.33 -10.86 12.11
C LEU A 372 -9.69 -11.63 13.38
N LYS A 373 -8.84 -12.57 13.79
CA LYS A 373 -9.07 -13.40 14.97
C LYS A 373 -8.22 -12.97 16.18
N PHE A 374 -7.08 -12.36 15.92
CA PHE A 374 -6.05 -12.02 16.91
C PHE A 374 -5.49 -10.60 16.65
N PRO A 375 -4.83 -9.99 17.63
CA PRO A 375 -4.15 -8.71 17.43
C PRO A 375 -2.78 -8.84 16.72
N ILE A 376 -2.47 -10.01 16.18
CA ILE A 376 -1.31 -10.35 15.36
C ILE A 376 -1.84 -11.13 14.16
N THR A 377 -1.36 -10.81 12.97
CA THR A 377 -1.72 -11.54 11.74
C THR A 377 -0.76 -12.70 11.47
N GLU A 378 -1.22 -13.71 10.74
CA GLU A 378 -0.36 -14.80 10.26
C GLU A 378 0.81 -14.29 9.41
N GLN A 379 0.62 -13.17 8.73
CA GLN A 379 1.66 -12.54 7.93
C GLN A 379 2.78 -11.95 8.78
N GLN A 380 2.44 -11.29 9.90
CA GLN A 380 3.42 -10.72 10.83
C GLN A 380 4.23 -11.78 11.57
N ALA A 381 3.64 -12.95 11.77
CA ALA A 381 4.24 -14.02 12.57
C ALA A 381 4.00 -15.40 11.93
N LYS A 382 4.64 -15.65 10.77
CA LYS A 382 4.46 -16.86 9.95
C LYS A 382 4.81 -18.16 10.66
N THR A 383 5.74 -18.11 11.62
CA THR A 383 6.19 -19.28 12.40
C THR A 383 5.38 -19.48 13.67
N LEU A 384 4.54 -18.50 14.04
CA LEU A 384 3.73 -18.58 15.25
C LEU A 384 2.64 -19.64 15.13
N SER A 385 2.64 -20.59 16.06
CA SER A 385 1.51 -21.51 16.24
C SER A 385 0.40 -20.80 17.01
N PHE A 386 -0.59 -20.27 16.30
CA PHE A 386 -1.72 -19.57 16.92
C PHE A 386 -2.55 -20.50 17.81
N PRO A 387 -3.10 -20.00 18.94
CA PRO A 387 -4.08 -20.78 19.73
C PRO A 387 -5.39 -20.94 18.95
N GLU A 388 -6.27 -21.81 19.43
CA GLU A 388 -7.62 -21.89 18.88
C GLU A 388 -8.36 -20.55 19.08
N ALA A 389 -9.04 -20.08 18.05
CA ALA A 389 -9.86 -18.88 18.15
C ALA A 389 -11.03 -19.10 19.11
N ALA A 390 -11.49 -18.02 19.73
CA ALA A 390 -12.64 -18.08 20.63
C ALA A 390 -13.90 -18.59 19.89
N THR A 391 -14.57 -19.56 20.48
CA THR A 391 -15.86 -20.06 19.99
C THR A 391 -17.01 -19.17 20.45
N THR A 392 -18.06 -19.10 19.65
CA THR A 392 -19.28 -18.36 19.95
C THR A 392 -20.38 -19.32 20.38
N ASN A 393 -21.14 -18.94 21.41
CA ASN A 393 -22.29 -19.65 21.87
C ASN A 393 -23.31 -18.65 22.46
N VAL A 394 -24.19 -18.18 21.60
CA VAL A 394 -25.16 -17.13 21.93
C VAL A 394 -26.09 -17.55 23.09
N THR A 395 -26.52 -18.81 23.11
CA THR A 395 -27.43 -19.33 24.15
C THR A 395 -26.76 -19.33 25.52
N GLU A 396 -25.53 -19.84 25.61
CA GLU A 396 -24.75 -19.85 26.84
C GLU A 396 -24.40 -18.44 27.31
N ALA A 397 -23.98 -17.58 26.37
CA ALA A 397 -23.69 -16.18 26.68
C ALA A 397 -24.90 -15.45 27.25
N LYS A 398 -26.07 -15.65 26.65
CA LYS A 398 -27.34 -15.07 27.15
C LYS A 398 -27.63 -15.55 28.56
N SER A 399 -27.50 -16.85 28.84
CA SER A 399 -27.70 -17.40 30.18
C SER A 399 -26.73 -16.78 31.21
N LYS A 400 -25.46 -16.59 30.86
CA LYS A 400 -24.49 -15.91 31.71
C LYS A 400 -24.86 -14.44 31.97
N LEU A 401 -25.31 -13.72 30.94
CA LEU A 401 -25.73 -12.32 31.06
C LEU A 401 -27.02 -12.16 31.86
N ASP A 402 -27.98 -13.06 31.70
CA ASP A 402 -29.21 -13.09 32.53
C ASP A 402 -28.84 -13.34 34.01
N ASN A 403 -27.87 -14.22 34.29
CA ASN A 403 -27.36 -14.44 35.65
C ASN A 403 -26.63 -13.20 36.22
N PHE A 404 -25.83 -12.50 35.40
CA PHE A 404 -25.25 -11.19 35.77
C PHE A 404 -26.37 -10.19 36.11
N LYS A 405 -27.42 -10.11 35.28
CA LYS A 405 -28.54 -9.20 35.51
C LYS A 405 -29.26 -9.47 36.85
N ALA A 406 -29.36 -10.73 37.24
CA ALA A 406 -29.98 -11.12 38.52
C ALA A 406 -29.07 -10.80 39.72
N ASN A 407 -27.76 -11.00 39.62
CA ASN A 407 -26.82 -10.90 40.73
C ASN A 407 -26.06 -9.56 40.81
N LYS A 408 -25.94 -8.84 39.69
CA LYS A 408 -25.26 -7.55 39.54
C LYS A 408 -26.07 -6.60 38.67
N PRO A 409 -27.31 -6.21 39.10
CA PRO A 409 -28.21 -5.40 38.30
C PRO A 409 -27.61 -4.03 37.93
N GLU A 410 -26.65 -3.53 38.69
CA GLU A 410 -25.92 -2.29 38.43
C GLU A 410 -25.17 -2.30 37.10
N TYR A 411 -24.78 -3.48 36.56
CA TYR A 411 -24.16 -3.61 35.25
C TYR A 411 -25.10 -3.26 34.09
N PHE A 412 -26.39 -3.26 34.33
CA PHE A 412 -27.45 -3.01 33.35
C PHE A 412 -28.21 -1.70 33.61
N GLY A 413 -27.84 -0.97 34.65
CA GLY A 413 -28.49 0.28 35.06
C GLY A 413 -28.09 1.50 34.18
N THR A 414 -27.01 1.38 33.45
CA THR A 414 -26.50 2.44 32.52
C THR A 414 -26.19 1.80 31.18
N ASP A 415 -26.56 2.48 30.09
CA ASP A 415 -26.26 2.04 28.74
C ASP A 415 -24.74 2.01 28.48
N LEU A 416 -24.23 0.92 27.91
CA LEU A 416 -22.85 0.88 27.39
C LEU A 416 -22.72 1.84 26.23
N ARG A 417 -21.72 2.70 26.26
CA ARG A 417 -21.41 3.66 25.20
C ARG A 417 -20.48 3.01 24.18
N ILE A 418 -21.04 2.66 23.01
CA ILE A 418 -20.29 2.16 21.86
C ILE A 418 -19.94 3.37 20.98
N VAL A 419 -18.64 3.60 20.80
CA VAL A 419 -18.15 4.77 20.05
C VAL A 419 -17.37 4.30 18.83
N THR A 420 -17.52 5.03 17.72
CA THR A 420 -16.74 4.83 16.50
C THR A 420 -16.50 6.17 15.78
N VAL A 421 -15.68 6.13 14.73
CA VAL A 421 -15.42 7.26 13.83
C VAL A 421 -16.45 7.27 12.72
N LYS A 422 -17.02 8.47 12.48
CA LYS A 422 -17.95 8.71 11.38
C LYS A 422 -17.19 8.79 10.05
N GLY A 423 -17.85 8.28 9.03
CA GLY A 423 -17.31 8.37 7.67
C GLY A 423 -16.68 7.09 7.18
N ASP A 424 -16.37 6.13 8.04
CA ASP A 424 -16.11 4.76 7.64
C ASP A 424 -17.40 3.93 7.73
N LYS A 425 -17.95 3.58 6.56
CA LYS A 425 -19.22 2.85 6.49
C LYS A 425 -19.18 1.52 7.24
N TYR A 426 -18.06 0.79 7.14
CA TYR A 426 -17.97 -0.53 7.77
C TYR A 426 -17.88 -0.41 9.29
N MET A 427 -17.07 0.51 9.80
CA MET A 427 -16.98 0.73 11.26
C MET A 427 -18.32 1.19 11.84
N GLU A 428 -19.03 2.10 11.15
CA GLU A 428 -20.37 2.56 11.60
C GLU A 428 -21.40 1.41 11.57
N GLU A 429 -21.44 0.63 10.48
CA GLU A 429 -22.34 -0.52 10.37
C GLU A 429 -22.04 -1.60 11.41
N ILE A 430 -20.78 -1.90 11.64
CA ILE A 430 -20.35 -2.88 12.65
C ILE A 430 -20.69 -2.40 14.05
N ALA A 431 -20.52 -1.10 14.34
CA ALA A 431 -20.91 -0.52 15.62
C ALA A 431 -22.42 -0.68 15.88
N ASN A 432 -23.23 -0.40 14.87
CA ASN A 432 -24.69 -0.57 14.97
C ASN A 432 -25.07 -2.05 15.15
N ARG A 433 -24.51 -2.96 14.33
CA ARG A 433 -24.76 -4.40 14.45
C ARG A 433 -24.31 -4.97 15.79
N LEU A 434 -23.16 -4.51 16.30
CA LEU A 434 -22.69 -4.86 17.64
C LEU A 434 -23.70 -4.41 18.69
N GLY A 435 -24.15 -3.16 18.62
CA GLY A 435 -25.17 -2.62 19.53
C GLY A 435 -26.47 -3.42 19.50
N GLU A 436 -26.97 -3.80 18.32
CA GLU A 436 -28.15 -4.63 18.15
C GLU A 436 -27.97 -6.03 18.76
N GLN A 437 -26.82 -6.67 18.52
CA GLN A 437 -26.51 -7.97 19.11
C GLN A 437 -26.44 -7.90 20.63
N LEU A 438 -25.80 -6.88 21.19
CA LEU A 438 -25.76 -6.67 22.65
C LEU A 438 -27.17 -6.42 23.24
N LYS A 439 -28.01 -5.65 22.55
CA LYS A 439 -29.42 -5.47 22.96
C LYS A 439 -30.20 -6.80 22.95
N SER A 440 -29.98 -7.64 21.93
CA SER A 440 -30.61 -8.97 21.85
C SER A 440 -30.17 -9.91 22.97
N LEU A 441 -28.97 -9.71 23.49
CA LEU A 441 -28.44 -10.40 24.68
C LEU A 441 -28.92 -9.78 26.00
N GLY A 442 -29.70 -8.70 25.94
CA GLY A 442 -30.25 -8.02 27.12
C GLY A 442 -29.31 -6.97 27.73
N VAL A 443 -28.24 -6.57 27.01
CA VAL A 443 -27.28 -5.56 27.45
C VAL A 443 -27.65 -4.20 26.86
N PRO A 444 -28.08 -3.21 27.68
CA PRO A 444 -28.42 -1.87 27.22
C PRO A 444 -27.19 -1.16 26.64
N ASN A 445 -27.36 -0.47 25.53
CA ASN A 445 -26.27 0.26 24.91
C ASN A 445 -26.74 1.38 23.98
N GLN A 446 -25.87 2.35 23.73
CA GLN A 446 -26.04 3.42 22.79
C GLN A 446 -24.81 3.50 21.85
N VAL A 447 -25.06 3.69 20.56
CA VAL A 447 -24.01 3.83 19.54
C VAL A 447 -23.87 5.30 19.16
N ALA A 448 -22.64 5.83 19.16
CA ALA A 448 -22.31 7.18 18.74
C ALA A 448 -21.13 7.18 17.76
N ALA A 449 -21.31 7.83 16.61
CA ALA A 449 -20.25 8.04 15.65
C ALA A 449 -19.81 9.52 15.67
N TYR A 450 -18.51 9.76 15.71
CA TYR A 450 -17.90 11.10 15.78
C TYR A 450 -17.08 11.39 14.53
N GLU A 451 -17.03 12.65 14.10
CA GLU A 451 -16.10 13.07 13.04
C GLU A 451 -14.66 12.85 13.49
N ALA A 452 -13.80 12.32 12.60
CA ALA A 452 -12.37 12.19 12.85
C ALA A 452 -11.74 13.60 12.94
N SER A 453 -11.52 14.09 14.13
CA SER A 453 -11.08 15.47 14.39
C SER A 453 -10.17 15.55 15.61
N GLN A 454 -9.55 16.70 15.79
CA GLN A 454 -8.81 17.00 17.01
C GLN A 454 -9.72 16.95 18.24
N ASP A 455 -10.99 17.39 18.13
CA ASP A 455 -11.96 17.34 19.22
C ASP A 455 -12.29 15.90 19.63
N PHE A 456 -12.43 14.99 18.65
CA PHE A 456 -12.59 13.57 18.95
C PHE A 456 -11.40 13.01 19.72
N THR A 457 -10.19 13.36 19.29
CA THR A 457 -8.95 12.95 19.97
C THR A 457 -8.89 13.46 21.40
N LEU A 458 -9.19 14.75 21.62
CA LEU A 458 -9.06 15.40 22.93
C LEU A 458 -10.21 15.03 23.89
N ASN A 459 -11.44 14.86 23.39
CA ASN A 459 -12.62 14.71 24.24
C ASN A 459 -13.13 13.27 24.34
N VAL A 460 -12.68 12.36 23.46
CA VAL A 460 -13.13 10.97 23.41
C VAL A 460 -11.97 9.99 23.57
N LEU A 461 -10.96 10.05 22.68
CA LEU A 461 -9.87 9.07 22.69
C LEU A 461 -8.96 9.22 23.92
N ARG A 462 -8.44 10.40 24.18
CA ARG A 462 -7.49 10.64 25.29
C ARG A 462 -8.13 10.35 26.65
N PRO A 463 -9.29 10.89 26.99
CA PRO A 463 -9.91 10.61 28.30
C PRO A 463 -10.59 9.23 28.35
N ARG A 464 -10.52 8.42 27.29
CA ARG A 464 -11.22 7.12 27.19
C ARG A 464 -12.71 7.25 27.45
N ASN A 465 -13.35 8.29 26.90
CA ASN A 465 -14.76 8.60 27.12
C ASN A 465 -15.69 7.69 26.29
N TYR A 466 -15.59 6.39 26.53
CA TYR A 466 -16.36 5.30 25.93
C TYR A 466 -16.30 4.06 26.83
N ASP A 467 -17.23 3.13 26.65
CA ASP A 467 -17.17 1.78 27.20
C ASP A 467 -16.60 0.81 26.17
N ILE A 468 -17.07 0.90 24.91
CA ILE A 468 -16.57 0.11 23.78
C ILE A 468 -16.16 1.10 22.68
N LEU A 469 -14.94 1.01 22.19
CA LEU A 469 -14.47 1.79 21.05
C LEU A 469 -14.23 0.88 19.85
N ILE A 470 -14.93 1.09 18.74
CA ILE A 470 -14.60 0.47 17.46
C ILE A 470 -13.66 1.39 16.70
N TYR A 471 -12.42 0.94 16.50
CA TYR A 471 -11.38 1.78 15.95
C TYR A 471 -10.34 0.97 15.20
N GLU A 472 -9.76 1.58 14.15
CA GLU A 472 -8.68 1.02 13.36
C GLU A 472 -7.32 1.40 13.95
N ILE A 473 -6.41 0.44 14.01
CA ILE A 473 -5.01 0.65 14.40
C ILE A 473 -4.06 0.11 13.34
N ALA A 474 -2.92 0.77 13.17
CA ALA A 474 -1.82 0.28 12.34
C ALA A 474 -1.04 -0.78 13.11
N MET A 475 -1.08 -2.04 12.64
CA MET A 475 -0.40 -3.15 13.32
C MET A 475 1.08 -3.27 12.96
N GLY A 476 1.56 -2.56 11.90
CA GLY A 476 2.96 -2.58 11.48
C GLY A 476 3.38 -3.86 10.74
N ALA A 477 4.67 -3.95 10.41
CA ALA A 477 5.25 -5.12 9.74
C ALA A 477 5.49 -6.30 10.70
N ASP A 478 5.78 -6.00 11.95
CA ASP A 478 6.17 -6.95 13.00
C ASP A 478 5.02 -7.19 13.98
N PRO A 479 5.02 -8.33 14.70
CA PRO A 479 4.00 -8.64 15.70
C PRO A 479 4.18 -7.86 17.01
N ASP A 480 4.50 -6.57 16.93
CA ASP A 480 4.75 -5.72 18.09
C ASP A 480 3.45 -5.16 18.68
N VAL A 481 2.93 -5.82 19.67
CA VAL A 481 1.69 -5.46 20.38
C VAL A 481 1.91 -4.61 21.65
N VAL A 482 3.15 -4.27 21.97
CA VAL A 482 3.49 -3.47 23.17
C VAL A 482 2.74 -2.13 23.19
N PRO A 483 2.62 -1.35 22.09
CA PRO A 483 1.91 -0.09 22.12
C PRO A 483 0.43 -0.22 22.52
N TYR A 484 -0.18 -1.36 22.22
CA TYR A 484 -1.63 -1.54 22.38
C TYR A 484 -2.05 -2.28 23.64
N TYR A 485 -1.15 -3.07 24.27
CA TYR A 485 -1.50 -3.92 25.41
C TYR A 485 -0.56 -3.81 26.62
N HIS A 486 0.53 -3.06 26.54
CA HIS A 486 1.40 -2.82 27.70
C HIS A 486 0.73 -1.85 28.66
N SER A 487 0.82 -2.12 29.98
CA SER A 487 0.17 -1.30 31.01
C SER A 487 0.65 0.15 31.07
N ALA A 488 1.92 0.43 30.70
CA ALA A 488 2.45 1.79 30.62
C ALA A 488 1.78 2.65 29.52
N GLU A 489 1.21 2.00 28.52
CA GLU A 489 0.47 2.65 27.42
C GLU A 489 -0.99 2.95 27.77
N ALA A 490 -1.46 2.49 28.95
CA ALA A 490 -2.80 2.79 29.47
C ALA A 490 -2.82 4.18 30.12
N THR A 491 -2.50 5.21 29.33
CA THR A 491 -2.46 6.64 29.71
C THR A 491 -3.21 7.47 28.65
N GLU A 492 -3.48 8.73 28.93
CA GLU A 492 -4.17 9.64 28.00
C GLU A 492 -3.46 9.77 26.64
N ASN A 493 -2.12 9.72 26.62
CA ASN A 493 -1.32 9.85 25.41
C ASN A 493 -0.85 8.51 24.84
N GLY A 494 -1.13 7.39 25.51
CA GLY A 494 -0.75 6.06 25.07
C GLY A 494 -1.78 5.42 24.16
N TYR A 495 -1.39 4.34 23.51
CA TYR A 495 -2.21 3.65 22.51
C TYR A 495 -2.96 2.43 23.06
N ASN A 496 -2.86 2.12 24.38
CA ASN A 496 -3.68 1.07 25.00
C ASN A 496 -5.11 1.60 25.19
N LEU A 497 -5.90 1.48 24.13
CA LEU A 497 -7.26 2.02 24.07
C LEU A 497 -8.27 1.27 24.97
N SER A 498 -7.91 0.10 25.47
CA SER A 498 -8.71 -0.65 26.44
C SER A 498 -8.46 -0.24 27.90
N ASN A 499 -7.49 0.63 28.16
CA ASN A 499 -6.93 0.87 29.51
C ASN A 499 -6.58 -0.42 30.26
N TYR A 500 -6.24 -1.47 29.52
CA TYR A 500 -5.96 -2.79 30.06
C TYR A 500 -4.65 -2.80 30.83
N LYS A 501 -4.69 -3.25 32.08
CA LYS A 501 -3.52 -3.31 32.96
C LYS A 501 -3.34 -4.73 33.48
N ASN A 502 -2.30 -5.41 33.00
CA ASN A 502 -1.91 -6.74 33.45
C ASN A 502 -0.38 -6.84 33.42
N ALA A 503 0.24 -6.97 34.59
CA ALA A 503 1.69 -7.02 34.73
C ALA A 503 2.30 -8.24 34.02
N THR A 504 1.62 -9.41 34.07
CA THR A 504 2.07 -10.62 33.39
C THR A 504 2.11 -10.42 31.87
N VAL A 505 1.05 -9.83 31.29
CA VAL A 505 0.99 -9.51 29.88
C VAL A 505 2.06 -8.50 29.51
N SER A 506 2.19 -7.42 30.29
CA SER A 506 3.19 -6.37 30.04
C SER A 506 4.62 -6.93 29.99
N ASN A 507 4.99 -7.75 30.98
CA ASN A 507 6.30 -8.39 31.03
C ASN A 507 6.50 -9.37 29.85
N LEU A 508 5.45 -10.12 29.48
CA LEU A 508 5.50 -11.13 28.44
C LEU A 508 5.71 -10.51 27.05
N ILE A 509 4.90 -9.49 26.70
CA ILE A 509 5.01 -8.84 25.38
C ILE A 509 6.29 -8.00 25.24
N LEU A 510 6.73 -7.34 26.33
CA LEU A 510 8.02 -6.64 26.34
C LEU A 510 9.17 -7.62 26.20
N SER A 511 9.13 -8.75 26.93
CA SER A 511 10.11 -9.82 26.79
C SER A 511 10.10 -10.45 25.38
N ALA A 512 8.93 -10.58 24.74
CA ALA A 512 8.83 -11.03 23.36
C ALA A 512 9.51 -10.05 22.38
N ARG A 513 9.21 -8.75 22.49
CA ARG A 513 9.85 -7.68 21.70
C ARG A 513 11.38 -7.71 21.81
N ASN A 514 11.89 -8.02 22.99
CA ASN A 514 13.32 -8.01 23.28
C ASN A 514 14.02 -9.34 22.94
N THR A 515 13.33 -10.33 22.38
CA THR A 515 13.88 -11.65 22.08
C THR A 515 14.20 -11.78 20.60
N ILE A 516 15.49 -11.94 20.27
CA ILE A 516 15.97 -12.14 18.88
C ILE A 516 15.59 -13.54 18.37
N ASP A 517 15.73 -14.59 19.22
CA ASP A 517 15.36 -15.95 18.85
C ASP A 517 13.87 -16.04 18.50
N ILE A 518 13.57 -16.43 17.25
CA ILE A 518 12.21 -16.45 16.72
C ILE A 518 11.34 -17.46 17.46
N SER A 519 11.88 -18.67 17.74
CA SER A 519 11.09 -19.74 18.37
C SER A 519 10.70 -19.38 19.79
N LEU A 520 11.62 -18.79 20.54
CA LEU A 520 11.36 -18.32 21.90
C LEU A 520 10.41 -17.12 21.91
N ARG A 521 10.55 -16.22 20.95
CA ARG A 521 9.64 -15.07 20.76
C ARG A 521 8.23 -15.54 20.44
N ASP A 522 8.08 -16.48 19.51
CA ASP A 522 6.79 -17.05 19.13
C ASP A 522 6.09 -17.76 20.30
N ALA A 523 6.84 -18.49 21.12
CA ALA A 523 6.29 -19.10 22.33
C ALA A 523 5.72 -18.07 23.31
N LYS A 524 6.37 -16.91 23.43
CA LYS A 524 5.88 -15.79 24.26
C LYS A 524 4.63 -15.15 23.65
N TYR A 525 4.61 -14.92 22.33
CA TYR A 525 3.41 -14.38 21.68
C TYR A 525 2.23 -15.35 21.74
N ARG A 526 2.46 -16.65 21.58
CA ARG A 526 1.42 -17.66 21.78
C ARG A 526 0.82 -17.54 23.19
N LYS A 527 1.66 -17.43 24.21
CA LYS A 527 1.21 -17.29 25.60
C LYS A 527 0.45 -15.97 25.81
N PHE A 528 0.90 -14.88 25.21
CA PHE A 528 0.16 -13.62 25.18
C PHE A 528 -1.25 -13.78 24.57
N LEU A 529 -1.34 -14.44 23.41
CA LEU A 529 -2.62 -14.64 22.73
C LEU A 529 -3.59 -15.50 23.57
N GLU A 530 -3.11 -16.52 24.27
CA GLU A 530 -3.93 -17.31 25.21
C GLU A 530 -4.50 -16.42 26.32
N ILE A 531 -3.69 -15.54 26.93
CA ILE A 531 -4.16 -14.60 27.95
C ILE A 531 -5.09 -13.55 27.36
N TRP A 532 -4.78 -13.01 26.17
CA TRP A 532 -5.63 -12.06 25.48
C TRP A 532 -7.03 -12.62 25.19
N LEU A 533 -7.10 -13.89 24.76
CA LEU A 533 -8.36 -14.61 24.60
C LEU A 533 -9.13 -14.78 25.92
N ASP A 534 -8.43 -15.04 27.02
CA ASP A 534 -9.06 -15.21 28.32
C ASP A 534 -9.52 -13.88 28.95
N GLU A 535 -8.69 -12.84 28.86
CA GLU A 535 -8.95 -11.54 29.49
C GLU A 535 -9.91 -10.65 28.69
N VAL A 536 -9.99 -10.84 27.36
CA VAL A 536 -10.82 -10.08 26.42
C VAL A 536 -10.67 -8.56 26.59
N PRO A 537 -9.46 -7.98 26.47
CA PRO A 537 -9.29 -6.53 26.52
C PRO A 537 -9.84 -5.87 25.25
N SER A 538 -9.86 -6.60 24.14
CA SER A 538 -10.46 -6.18 22.87
C SER A 538 -10.97 -7.38 22.09
N ILE A 539 -11.81 -7.12 21.09
CA ILE A 539 -12.33 -8.11 20.16
C ILE A 539 -11.82 -7.73 18.79
N ALA A 540 -11.07 -8.63 18.15
CA ALA A 540 -10.60 -8.44 16.79
C ALA A 540 -11.79 -8.61 15.84
N LEU A 541 -11.93 -7.72 14.87
CA LEU A 541 -13.03 -7.67 13.93
C LEU A 541 -12.57 -8.01 12.50
N TYR A 542 -11.83 -7.11 11.86
CA TYR A 542 -11.34 -7.35 10.51
C TYR A 542 -10.02 -6.64 10.25
N GLN A 543 -9.28 -7.14 9.28
CA GLN A 543 -8.11 -6.50 8.69
C GLN A 543 -8.57 -5.70 7.47
N SER A 544 -8.15 -4.45 7.40
CA SER A 544 -8.53 -3.54 6.34
C SER A 544 -7.86 -3.88 5.01
N SER A 545 -8.46 -3.46 3.92
CA SER A 545 -7.93 -3.58 2.57
C SER A 545 -7.74 -2.21 1.92
N LEU A 546 -6.83 -2.15 0.96
CA LEU A 546 -6.63 -1.02 0.06
C LEU A 546 -7.40 -1.29 -1.24
N PRO A 547 -8.55 -0.65 -1.48
CA PRO A 547 -9.22 -0.70 -2.77
C PRO A 547 -8.48 0.24 -3.74
N TYR A 548 -7.81 -0.33 -4.75
CA TYR A 548 -7.06 0.42 -5.73
C TYR A 548 -7.73 0.33 -7.10
N PHE A 549 -8.30 1.43 -7.57
CA PHE A 549 -8.97 1.52 -8.87
C PHE A 549 -8.01 2.08 -9.92
N MET A 550 -7.94 1.44 -11.07
CA MET A 550 -7.08 1.86 -12.17
C MET A 550 -7.70 1.55 -13.54
N ASN A 551 -7.25 2.22 -14.57
CA ASN A 551 -7.59 1.90 -15.96
C ASN A 551 -7.12 0.47 -16.30
N LYS A 552 -7.92 -0.29 -17.09
CA LYS A 552 -7.68 -1.72 -17.40
C LYS A 552 -6.31 -2.00 -18.03
N ASN A 553 -5.79 -1.06 -18.82
CA ASN A 553 -4.53 -1.25 -19.55
C ASN A 553 -3.27 -0.88 -18.74
N VAL A 554 -3.44 -0.57 -17.47
CA VAL A 554 -2.37 -0.14 -16.58
C VAL A 554 -1.87 -1.31 -15.75
N ARG A 555 -0.57 -1.40 -15.54
CA ARG A 555 0.06 -2.24 -14.53
C ARG A 555 0.55 -1.37 -13.38
N ALA A 556 0.06 -1.64 -12.20
CA ALA A 556 0.56 -1.12 -10.93
C ALA A 556 1.21 -2.27 -10.12
N PHE A 557 1.18 -2.18 -8.80
CA PHE A 557 1.66 -3.24 -7.92
C PHE A 557 0.91 -4.57 -8.11
N SER A 558 1.50 -5.69 -7.68
CA SER A 558 0.84 -7.02 -7.76
C SER A 558 -0.22 -7.17 -6.67
N ALA A 559 -1.32 -7.87 -6.97
CA ALA A 559 -2.33 -8.24 -5.98
C ALA A 559 -1.80 -9.20 -4.90
N ASP A 560 -0.76 -9.99 -5.23
CA ASP A 560 -0.11 -10.90 -4.29
C ASP A 560 0.91 -10.20 -3.38
N GLN A 561 1.16 -8.90 -3.58
CA GLN A 561 2.03 -8.13 -2.71
C GLN A 561 1.35 -7.87 -1.37
N HIS A 562 2.05 -8.16 -0.28
CA HIS A 562 1.60 -7.82 1.06
C HIS A 562 1.99 -6.39 1.41
N LEU A 563 1.00 -5.58 1.74
CA LEU A 563 1.20 -4.20 2.13
C LEU A 563 1.11 -4.06 3.65
N VAL A 564 2.07 -3.37 4.24
CA VAL A 564 1.98 -2.94 5.65
C VAL A 564 1.16 -1.67 5.74
N SER A 565 1.39 -0.74 4.82
CA SER A 565 0.60 0.49 4.64
C SER A 565 0.20 0.67 3.17
N GLY A 566 -0.73 1.57 2.89
CA GLY A 566 -1.14 1.87 1.52
C GLY A 566 -0.01 2.37 0.62
N GLU A 567 1.00 3.03 1.20
CA GLU A 567 2.14 3.60 0.49
C GLU A 567 3.14 2.54 0.04
N ASP A 568 3.12 1.33 0.64
CA ASP A 568 4.01 0.24 0.25
C ASP A 568 3.71 -0.31 -1.14
N ARG A 569 2.56 0.06 -1.73
CA ARG A 569 2.27 -0.19 -3.15
C ARG A 569 3.37 0.31 -4.09
N PHE A 570 4.07 1.38 -3.71
CA PHE A 570 5.16 1.95 -4.50
C PHE A 570 6.48 1.18 -4.43
N ASN A 571 6.60 0.14 -3.61
CA ASN A 571 7.85 -0.64 -3.50
C ASN A 571 8.22 -1.34 -4.80
N ASP A 572 7.22 -1.66 -5.64
CA ASP A 572 7.39 -2.24 -6.99
C ASP A 572 7.25 -1.21 -8.13
N ILE A 573 7.39 0.07 -7.86
CA ILE A 573 7.14 1.18 -8.80
C ILE A 573 8.00 1.10 -10.07
N ILE A 574 9.16 0.44 -10.03
CA ILE A 574 10.03 0.24 -11.19
C ILE A 574 9.33 -0.55 -12.31
N ASN A 575 8.37 -1.40 -11.96
CA ASN A 575 7.63 -2.28 -12.86
C ASN A 575 6.27 -1.71 -13.29
N TRP A 576 5.87 -0.54 -12.76
CA TRP A 576 4.59 0.07 -13.14
C TRP A 576 4.64 0.59 -14.57
N SER A 577 3.56 0.39 -15.33
CA SER A 577 3.49 0.83 -16.74
C SER A 577 2.06 1.21 -17.14
N VAL A 578 1.97 2.20 -18.00
CA VAL A 578 0.71 2.61 -18.68
C VAL A 578 0.68 2.17 -20.14
N LYS A 579 1.75 1.56 -20.65
CA LYS A 579 1.88 1.10 -22.02
C LYS A 579 1.86 -0.43 -22.08
N LYS A 580 0.77 -0.97 -22.55
CA LYS A 580 0.59 -2.40 -22.80
C LYS A 580 0.95 -2.75 -24.23
N THR A 581 1.67 -3.82 -24.45
CA THR A 581 1.94 -4.42 -25.76
C THR A 581 1.80 -5.93 -25.67
N PHE A 582 1.73 -6.59 -26.83
CA PHE A 582 1.68 -8.03 -26.92
C PHE A 582 2.96 -8.54 -27.58
N LYS A 583 3.58 -9.53 -27.00
CA LYS A 583 4.70 -10.28 -27.61
C LYS A 583 4.26 -11.73 -27.78
N ASN A 584 4.50 -12.29 -28.96
CA ASN A 584 4.28 -13.72 -29.14
C ASN A 584 5.37 -14.48 -28.35
N ARG A 585 4.96 -15.45 -27.54
CA ARG A 585 5.91 -16.45 -27.04
C ARG A 585 6.50 -17.16 -28.26
N THR A 586 7.78 -17.06 -28.42
CA THR A 586 8.52 -18.06 -29.24
C THR A 586 8.36 -19.39 -28.55
N PRO A 587 7.94 -20.46 -29.26
CA PRO A 587 7.82 -21.79 -28.70
C PRO A 587 9.14 -22.29 -28.14
#